data_6a7d3b19349a966d5f8e100737053c93
#
_entry.id   6a7d3b19349a966d5f8e100737053c93
#
_cell.length_a   1.000
_cell.length_b   1.000
_cell.length_c   1.000
_cell.angle_alpha   90.00
_cell.angle_beta   90.00
_cell.angle_gamma   90.00
#
_symmetry.space_group_name_H-M   'P 1'
#
loop_
_entity.id
_entity.type
_entity.pdbx_description
1 polymer ?
#
loop_
_entity_poly.entity_id
_entity_poly.type
_entity_poly.pdbx_seq_one_letter_code
_entity_poly.pdbx_strand_id
1 'polypeptide(L)'
;VWDFDFKLYNLDPGTTYYYCAYVKLGDEVFYGNVESIMTFGEKPTSPTYTINGHKFVDLGLPSGLLWARSNIGAALSTENGDYFAWGETEPKSCYDWSTYKWGNDINNMTKYNSSDGKTTLDAEDDAATVNWGAPCRMPDSSEFKELYNECDWSRKSYCIGTSGYLVTGPNGNTIFFPNSGDEGMEEGYYW
;
A
#
# COMPACT_ATOMS: atom_id res chain seq x y z
N VAL A 1 -26.19 -32.58 -4.89
CA VAL A 1 -25.03 -31.79 -5.28
C VAL A 1 -24.70 -30.92 -4.09
N TRP A 2 -23.50 -31.02 -3.57
CA TRP A 2 -23.02 -30.15 -2.51
C TRP A 2 -22.33 -28.98 -3.18
N ASP A 3 -22.79 -27.77 -2.91
CA ASP A 3 -22.20 -26.54 -3.38
C ASP A 3 -21.31 -25.99 -2.26
N PHE A 4 -20.09 -25.58 -2.60
CA PHE A 4 -19.17 -24.96 -1.64
C PHE A 4 -18.44 -23.80 -2.29
N ASP A 5 -18.33 -22.72 -1.57
CA ASP A 5 -17.56 -21.54 -1.97
C ASP A 5 -16.21 -21.51 -1.25
N PHE A 6 -15.16 -21.20 -1.98
CA PHE A 6 -13.84 -21.00 -1.42
C PHE A 6 -13.25 -19.67 -1.94
N LYS A 7 -12.78 -18.84 -1.03
CA LYS A 7 -12.13 -17.57 -1.39
C LYS A 7 -10.63 -17.73 -1.34
N LEU A 8 -9.97 -17.41 -2.43
CA LEU A 8 -8.52 -17.30 -2.52
C LEU A 8 -8.11 -15.84 -2.29
N TYR A 9 -7.09 -15.64 -1.46
CA TYR A 9 -6.54 -14.35 -1.12
C TYR A 9 -5.09 -14.26 -1.57
N ASN A 10 -4.55 -13.05 -1.64
CA ASN A 10 -3.14 -12.78 -1.95
C ASN A 10 -2.69 -13.30 -3.32
N LEU A 11 -3.57 -13.23 -4.31
CA LEU A 11 -3.24 -13.57 -5.69
C LEU A 11 -2.59 -12.37 -6.38
N ASP A 12 -1.50 -12.61 -7.12
CA ASP A 12 -0.85 -11.56 -7.92
C ASP A 12 -1.79 -11.06 -9.03
N PRO A 13 -1.87 -9.75 -9.30
CA PRO A 13 -2.64 -9.19 -10.40
C PRO A 13 -2.14 -9.69 -11.77
N GLY A 14 -3.03 -9.76 -12.76
CA GLY A 14 -2.71 -10.15 -14.14
C GLY A 14 -2.04 -11.52 -14.28
N THR A 15 -2.28 -12.41 -13.32
CA THR A 15 -1.64 -13.73 -13.25
C THR A 15 -2.68 -14.84 -13.47
N THR A 16 -2.32 -15.83 -14.28
CA THR A 16 -3.17 -17.01 -14.48
C THR A 16 -2.84 -18.06 -13.41
N TYR A 17 -3.84 -18.42 -12.63
CA TYR A 17 -3.78 -19.49 -11.64
C TYR A 17 -4.57 -20.69 -12.14
N TYR A 18 -4.06 -21.87 -11.86
CA TYR A 18 -4.71 -23.14 -12.17
C TYR A 18 -5.15 -23.77 -10.85
N TYR A 19 -6.37 -24.28 -10.82
CA TYR A 19 -6.94 -24.91 -9.63
C TYR A 19 -7.76 -26.13 -10.03
N CYS A 20 -7.88 -27.07 -9.10
CA CYS A 20 -8.82 -28.20 -9.21
C CYS A 20 -9.37 -28.57 -7.84
N ALA A 21 -10.59 -29.07 -7.81
CA ALA A 21 -11.12 -29.71 -6.62
C ALA A 21 -10.46 -31.08 -6.43
N TYR A 22 -10.33 -31.51 -5.18
CA TYR A 22 -9.89 -32.87 -4.89
C TYR A 22 -10.71 -33.46 -3.73
N VAL A 23 -10.81 -34.80 -3.74
CA VAL A 23 -11.38 -35.58 -2.64
C VAL A 23 -10.33 -36.54 -2.12
N LYS A 24 -10.15 -36.58 -0.81
CA LYS A 24 -9.29 -37.57 -0.14
C LYS A 24 -10.14 -38.61 0.56
N LEU A 25 -9.91 -39.88 0.22
CA LEU A 25 -10.59 -41.02 0.80
C LEU A 25 -9.52 -41.98 1.37
N GLY A 26 -9.32 -41.94 2.67
CA GLY A 26 -8.18 -42.62 3.28
C GLY A 26 -6.86 -42.05 2.79
N ASP A 27 -6.00 -42.86 2.18
CA ASP A 27 -4.72 -42.44 1.60
C ASP A 27 -4.81 -42.12 0.10
N GLU A 28 -5.95 -42.35 -0.53
CA GLU A 28 -6.18 -42.08 -1.93
C GLU A 28 -6.69 -40.64 -2.16
N VAL A 29 -6.18 -39.98 -3.22
CA VAL A 29 -6.59 -38.64 -3.62
C VAL A 29 -7.11 -38.66 -5.05
N PHE A 30 -8.32 -38.15 -5.24
CA PHE A 30 -8.98 -38.05 -6.54
C PHE A 30 -9.10 -36.57 -6.91
N TYR A 31 -8.57 -36.17 -8.06
CA TYR A 31 -8.61 -34.81 -8.57
C TYR A 31 -9.73 -34.62 -9.57
N GLY A 32 -10.40 -33.49 -9.50
CA GLY A 32 -11.35 -33.03 -10.51
C GLY A 32 -10.62 -32.43 -11.74
N ASN A 33 -11.40 -31.82 -12.62
CA ASN A 33 -10.85 -31.09 -13.75
C ASN A 33 -10.00 -29.91 -13.27
N VAL A 34 -8.92 -29.65 -14.01
CA VAL A 34 -8.13 -28.43 -13.82
C VAL A 34 -8.84 -27.30 -14.54
N GLU A 35 -9.18 -26.27 -13.78
CA GLU A 35 -9.74 -25.02 -14.28
C GLU A 35 -8.68 -23.91 -14.17
N SER A 36 -8.90 -22.80 -14.86
CA SER A 36 -8.00 -21.65 -14.76
C SER A 36 -8.78 -20.37 -14.57
N ILE A 37 -8.20 -19.46 -13.81
CA ILE A 37 -8.66 -18.10 -13.63
C ILE A 37 -7.49 -17.15 -13.82
N MET A 38 -7.71 -16.07 -14.57
CA MET A 38 -6.75 -14.97 -14.64
C MET A 38 -7.22 -13.86 -13.71
N THR A 39 -6.37 -13.47 -12.77
CA THR A 39 -6.65 -12.34 -11.89
C THR A 39 -6.65 -11.04 -12.68
N PHE A 40 -7.52 -10.12 -12.29
CA PHE A 40 -7.61 -8.81 -12.91
C PHE A 40 -6.45 -7.91 -12.46
N GLY A 41 -6.11 -6.95 -13.32
CA GLY A 41 -5.01 -6.00 -13.12
C GLY A 41 -3.80 -6.29 -13.98
N GLU A 42 -2.93 -5.33 -14.10
CA GLU A 42 -1.64 -5.51 -14.77
C GLU A 42 -0.69 -6.21 -13.80
N LYS A 43 -0.02 -7.25 -14.28
CA LYS A 43 1.06 -7.87 -13.52
C LYS A 43 2.12 -6.81 -13.27
N PRO A 44 2.55 -6.58 -12.02
CA PRO A 44 3.62 -5.64 -11.74
C PRO A 44 4.87 -6.07 -12.49
N THR A 45 5.21 -5.35 -13.55
CA THR A 45 6.40 -5.63 -14.38
C THR A 45 7.63 -4.87 -13.88
N SER A 46 7.42 -3.90 -12.98
CA SER A 46 8.49 -3.08 -12.46
C SER A 46 9.45 -3.89 -11.60
N PRO A 47 10.76 -3.81 -11.89
CA PRO A 47 11.77 -4.40 -11.00
C PRO A 47 11.64 -3.86 -9.59
N THR A 48 11.83 -4.71 -8.59
CA THR A 48 11.78 -4.30 -7.20
C THR A 48 13.10 -4.51 -6.49
N TYR A 49 13.44 -3.57 -5.62
CA TYR A 49 14.52 -3.67 -4.65
C TYR A 49 13.94 -4.16 -3.32
N THR A 50 14.71 -4.91 -2.56
CA THR A 50 14.28 -5.35 -1.22
C THR A 50 15.13 -4.64 -0.16
N ILE A 51 14.46 -3.87 0.70
CA ILE A 51 15.08 -3.17 1.83
C ILE A 51 14.33 -3.63 3.09
N ASN A 52 15.03 -4.19 4.06
CA ASN A 52 14.47 -4.70 5.31
C ASN A 52 13.26 -5.65 5.11
N GLY A 53 13.26 -6.44 4.03
CA GLY A 53 12.17 -7.37 3.70
C GLY A 53 11.01 -6.76 2.89
N HIS A 54 10.98 -5.44 2.70
CA HIS A 54 9.94 -4.72 1.96
C HIS A 54 10.37 -4.43 0.52
N LYS A 55 9.39 -4.36 -0.40
CA LYS A 55 9.63 -4.15 -1.83
C LYS A 55 9.51 -2.68 -2.19
N PHE A 56 10.49 -2.18 -2.93
CA PHE A 56 10.55 -0.81 -3.43
C PHE A 56 10.77 -0.81 -4.95
N VAL A 57 10.31 0.23 -5.61
CA VAL A 57 10.40 0.45 -7.06
C VAL A 57 11.20 1.72 -7.32
N ASP A 58 12.15 1.63 -8.26
CA ASP A 58 12.77 2.79 -8.87
C ASP A 58 11.85 3.30 -9.98
N LEU A 59 11.32 4.50 -9.82
CA LEU A 59 10.45 5.16 -10.79
C LEU A 59 11.24 6.03 -11.78
N GLY A 60 12.57 6.12 -11.64
CA GLY A 60 13.41 7.00 -12.47
C GLY A 60 13.25 8.48 -12.16
N LEU A 61 12.87 8.80 -10.92
CA LEU A 61 12.76 10.19 -10.46
C LEU A 61 14.13 10.87 -10.39
N PRO A 62 14.22 12.20 -10.60
CA PRO A 62 15.46 12.96 -10.50
C PRO A 62 16.19 12.78 -9.17
N SER A 63 15.47 12.65 -8.06
CA SER A 63 16.04 12.36 -6.73
C SER A 63 16.71 10.99 -6.61
N GLY A 64 16.34 10.04 -7.47
CA GLY A 64 16.76 8.64 -7.36
C GLY A 64 16.14 7.89 -6.17
N LEU A 65 15.12 8.45 -5.53
CA LEU A 65 14.41 7.80 -4.43
C LEU A 65 13.64 6.57 -4.90
N LEU A 66 13.68 5.55 -4.06
CA LEU A 66 12.87 4.34 -4.25
C LEU A 66 11.55 4.51 -3.50
N TRP A 67 10.44 4.18 -4.18
CA TRP A 67 9.11 4.22 -3.59
C TRP A 67 8.62 2.83 -3.21
N ALA A 68 7.99 2.73 -2.05
CA ALA A 68 7.44 1.46 -1.59
C ALA A 68 6.36 0.94 -2.56
N ARG A 69 6.38 -0.37 -2.80
CA ARG A 69 5.39 -1.04 -3.67
C ARG A 69 4.01 -1.14 -3.01
N SER A 70 3.95 -1.17 -1.69
CA SER A 70 2.71 -1.31 -0.91
C SER A 70 2.79 -0.43 0.34
N ASN A 71 1.63 -0.11 0.90
CA ASN A 71 1.52 0.64 2.13
C ASN A 71 2.00 -0.17 3.34
N ILE A 72 2.32 0.50 4.45
CA ILE A 72 2.65 -0.16 5.72
C ILE A 72 1.46 -1.01 6.15
N GLY A 73 1.72 -2.24 6.60
CA GLY A 73 0.68 -3.21 6.98
C GLY A 73 0.02 -3.95 5.81
N ALA A 74 0.22 -3.50 4.57
CA ALA A 74 -0.34 -4.16 3.39
C ALA A 74 0.56 -5.29 2.87
N ALA A 75 -0.04 -6.44 2.56
CA ALA A 75 0.65 -7.54 1.87
C ALA A 75 0.69 -7.33 0.35
N LEU A 76 -0.33 -6.67 -0.21
CA LEU A 76 -0.46 -6.38 -1.63
C LEU A 76 -0.50 -4.87 -1.89
N SER A 77 -0.06 -4.46 -3.08
CA SER A 77 -0.12 -3.06 -3.50
C SER A 77 -1.55 -2.50 -3.65
N THR A 78 -2.54 -3.37 -3.72
CA THR A 78 -3.97 -3.01 -3.82
C THR A 78 -4.67 -2.90 -2.48
N GLU A 79 -4.00 -3.20 -1.38
CA GLU A 79 -4.53 -3.08 -0.01
C GLU A 79 -4.19 -1.72 0.57
N ASN A 80 -5.11 -1.18 1.38
CA ASN A 80 -4.91 0.12 2.01
C ASN A 80 -3.79 0.09 3.07
N GLY A 81 -3.56 -1.06 3.72
CA GLY A 81 -2.63 -1.18 4.83
C GLY A 81 -3.16 -0.54 6.11
N ASP A 82 -2.25 -0.20 6.99
CA ASP A 82 -2.56 0.43 8.26
C ASP A 82 -2.66 1.95 8.12
N TYR A 83 -3.48 2.56 8.98
CA TYR A 83 -3.64 4.01 9.06
C TYR A 83 -2.86 4.55 10.26
N PHE A 84 -2.23 5.70 10.07
CA PHE A 84 -1.44 6.36 11.11
C PHE A 84 -1.82 7.83 11.18
N ALA A 85 -1.92 8.40 12.37
CA ALA A 85 -1.95 9.84 12.50
C ALA A 85 -0.52 10.40 12.33
N TRP A 86 -0.41 11.64 11.89
CA TRP A 86 0.89 12.29 11.67
C TRP A 86 1.78 12.25 12.90
N GLY A 87 2.98 11.68 12.78
CA GLY A 87 3.89 11.52 13.91
C GLY A 87 3.49 10.45 14.92
N GLU A 88 2.59 9.54 14.55
CA GLU A 88 2.26 8.34 15.32
C GLU A 88 2.70 7.10 14.56
N THR A 89 3.14 6.08 15.26
CA THR A 89 3.79 4.89 14.69
C THR A 89 3.00 3.60 14.86
N GLU A 90 1.86 3.70 15.56
CA GLU A 90 0.94 2.59 15.79
C GLU A 90 -0.45 2.92 15.24
N PRO A 91 -1.13 2.00 14.57
CA PRO A 91 -2.51 2.17 14.15
C PRO A 91 -3.44 2.20 15.37
N LYS A 92 -4.55 2.92 15.26
CA LYS A 92 -5.54 3.05 16.33
C LYS A 92 -6.97 2.98 15.80
N SER A 93 -7.94 2.80 16.70
CA SER A 93 -9.35 2.63 16.33
C SER A 93 -10.11 3.95 16.15
N CYS A 94 -9.52 5.07 16.56
CA CYS A 94 -10.13 6.40 16.46
C CYS A 94 -9.07 7.44 16.14
N TYR A 95 -9.31 8.24 15.09
CA TYR A 95 -8.40 9.26 14.60
C TYR A 95 -9.03 10.63 14.75
N ASP A 96 -9.09 11.10 15.99
CA ASP A 96 -9.56 12.43 16.35
C ASP A 96 -8.59 13.14 17.31
N TRP A 97 -8.85 14.42 17.59
CA TRP A 97 -8.01 15.21 18.48
C TRP A 97 -7.93 14.69 19.92
N SER A 98 -8.93 13.94 20.38
CA SER A 98 -8.93 13.37 21.74
C SER A 98 -7.97 12.20 21.90
N THR A 99 -7.59 11.58 20.81
CA THR A 99 -6.66 10.42 20.75
C THR A 99 -5.31 10.77 20.16
N TYR A 100 -5.12 12.01 19.68
CA TYR A 100 -3.88 12.42 19.03
C TYR A 100 -2.76 12.65 20.04
N LYS A 101 -1.59 12.05 19.79
CA LYS A 101 -0.41 12.06 20.67
C LYS A 101 0.15 13.47 20.91
N TRP A 102 0.10 14.33 19.90
CA TRP A 102 0.84 15.59 19.87
C TRP A 102 -0.02 16.82 20.12
N GLY A 103 -1.27 16.66 20.53
CA GLY A 103 -2.14 17.79 20.84
C GLY A 103 -3.59 17.42 20.92
N ASN A 104 -4.44 18.39 21.24
CA ASN A 104 -5.88 18.22 21.33
C ASN A 104 -6.66 19.10 20.35
N ASP A 105 -5.97 19.97 19.63
CA ASP A 105 -6.44 20.74 18.47
C ASP A 105 -5.24 21.32 17.70
N ILE A 106 -5.49 21.88 16.52
CA ILE A 106 -4.46 22.42 15.64
C ILE A 106 -3.64 23.58 16.26
N ASN A 107 -4.21 24.32 17.20
CA ASN A 107 -3.54 25.46 17.85
C ASN A 107 -2.76 25.04 19.11
N ASN A 108 -3.02 23.84 19.63
CA ASN A 108 -2.43 23.30 20.85
C ASN A 108 -1.57 22.06 20.60
N MET A 109 -0.86 22.05 19.47
CA MET A 109 0.10 21.00 19.18
C MET A 109 1.39 21.19 19.97
N THR A 110 1.88 20.11 20.59
CA THR A 110 3.12 20.09 21.40
C THR A 110 4.35 19.75 20.58
N LYS A 111 4.19 19.13 19.37
CA LYS A 111 5.25 18.82 18.43
C LYS A 111 4.71 18.94 17.00
N TYR A 112 5.57 19.16 16.02
CA TYR A 112 5.21 19.35 14.60
C TYR A 112 4.28 20.56 14.40
N ASN A 113 4.53 21.61 15.13
CA ASN A 113 3.79 22.87 15.08
C ASN A 113 4.63 23.97 14.41
N SER A 114 4.05 25.15 14.22
CA SER A 114 4.74 26.28 13.59
C SER A 114 5.95 26.81 14.38
N SER A 115 6.08 26.46 15.65
CA SER A 115 7.12 26.99 16.54
C SER A 115 8.38 26.12 16.53
N ASP A 116 8.27 24.82 16.26
CA ASP A 116 9.42 23.91 16.25
C ASP A 116 10.14 23.85 14.91
N GLY A 117 9.54 24.43 13.84
CA GLY A 117 10.09 24.51 12.51
C GLY A 117 10.32 23.14 11.84
N LYS A 118 9.75 22.07 12.37
CA LYS A 118 9.89 20.72 11.82
C LYS A 118 8.96 20.51 10.64
N THR A 119 9.53 20.18 9.49
CA THR A 119 8.83 19.87 8.24
C THR A 119 8.86 18.38 7.90
N THR A 120 9.63 17.60 8.65
CA THR A 120 9.76 16.14 8.52
C THR A 120 9.63 15.50 9.90
N LEU A 121 9.23 14.25 9.95
CA LEU A 121 9.13 13.49 11.19
C LEU A 121 10.51 13.14 11.74
N ASP A 122 10.65 13.15 13.06
CA ASP A 122 11.78 12.51 13.71
C ASP A 122 11.68 10.99 13.52
N ALA A 123 12.80 10.29 13.45
CA ALA A 123 12.82 8.85 13.13
C ALA A 123 11.98 7.98 14.08
N GLU A 124 11.86 8.40 15.34
CA GLU A 124 11.07 7.74 16.38
C GLU A 124 9.55 7.95 16.24
N ASP A 125 9.13 8.93 15.44
CA ASP A 125 7.75 9.27 15.16
C ASP A 125 7.35 9.01 13.70
N ASP A 126 8.28 8.48 12.91
CA ASP A 126 8.07 8.10 11.52
C ASP A 126 7.59 6.66 11.44
N ALA A 127 6.34 6.45 11.00
CA ALA A 127 5.72 5.14 10.93
C ALA A 127 6.51 4.16 10.04
N ALA A 128 7.07 4.62 8.92
CA ALA A 128 7.86 3.76 8.05
C ALA A 128 9.21 3.39 8.68
N THR A 129 9.87 4.35 9.34
CA THR A 129 11.13 4.09 10.04
C THR A 129 10.94 3.11 11.20
N VAL A 130 9.87 3.27 11.99
CA VAL A 130 9.62 2.42 13.16
C VAL A 130 9.19 1.01 12.74
N ASN A 131 8.27 0.90 11.77
CA ASN A 131 7.73 -0.40 11.37
C ASN A 131 8.64 -1.18 10.41
N TRP A 132 9.42 -0.51 9.57
CA TRP A 132 10.26 -1.15 8.55
C TRP A 132 11.76 -1.02 8.79
N GLY A 133 12.16 -0.15 9.71
CA GLY A 133 13.56 0.14 10.00
C GLY A 133 14.22 1.09 8.99
N ALA A 134 15.21 1.84 9.44
CA ALA A 134 16.00 2.69 8.55
C ALA A 134 16.66 1.85 7.43
N PRO A 135 16.78 2.37 6.20
CA PRO A 135 16.55 3.76 5.77
C PRO A 135 15.11 4.06 5.31
N CYS A 136 14.14 3.16 5.56
CA CYS A 136 12.75 3.40 5.20
C CYS A 136 12.22 4.57 6.03
N ARG A 137 11.47 5.47 5.40
CA ARG A 137 10.85 6.62 6.04
C ARG A 137 9.65 7.12 5.24
N MET A 138 8.81 7.91 5.85
CA MET A 138 7.75 8.63 5.17
C MET A 138 8.35 9.68 4.21
N PRO A 139 7.75 9.93 3.04
CA PRO A 139 8.18 10.99 2.16
C PRO A 139 7.88 12.36 2.76
N ASP A 140 8.70 13.34 2.45
CA ASP A 140 8.38 14.73 2.74
C ASP A 140 7.54 15.38 1.61
N SER A 141 7.09 16.61 1.83
CA SER A 141 6.24 17.31 0.89
C SER A 141 6.94 17.62 -0.45
N SER A 142 8.26 17.76 -0.47
CA SER A 142 9.02 18.02 -1.70
C SER A 142 9.16 16.75 -2.53
N GLU A 143 9.38 15.64 -1.90
CA GLU A 143 9.46 14.31 -2.52
C GLU A 143 8.11 13.86 -3.09
N PHE A 144 7.01 14.12 -2.35
CA PHE A 144 5.69 13.84 -2.88
C PHE A 144 5.32 14.75 -4.07
N LYS A 145 5.76 16.03 -4.05
CA LYS A 145 5.62 16.93 -5.20
C LYS A 145 6.44 16.47 -6.39
N GLU A 146 7.65 15.97 -6.19
CA GLU A 146 8.43 15.38 -7.26
C GLU A 146 7.68 14.20 -7.89
N LEU A 147 7.21 13.25 -7.07
CA LEU A 147 6.40 12.12 -7.54
C LEU A 147 5.18 12.59 -8.34
N TYR A 148 4.47 13.59 -7.84
CA TYR A 148 3.28 14.12 -8.48
C TYR A 148 3.57 14.78 -9.84
N ASN A 149 4.66 15.53 -9.94
CA ASN A 149 5.01 16.32 -11.13
C ASN A 149 5.72 15.48 -12.21
N GLU A 150 6.53 14.50 -11.81
CA GLU A 150 7.39 13.75 -12.74
C GLU A 150 6.75 12.44 -13.23
N CYS A 151 5.65 11.99 -12.62
CA CYS A 151 4.98 10.74 -12.97
C CYS A 151 3.64 10.99 -13.64
N ASP A 152 3.23 10.03 -14.49
CA ASP A 152 1.87 9.95 -15.02
C ASP A 152 0.94 9.25 -14.05
N TRP A 153 -0.19 9.90 -13.71
CA TRP A 153 -1.19 9.39 -12.80
C TRP A 153 -2.43 8.95 -13.55
N SER A 154 -2.75 7.66 -13.53
CA SER A 154 -3.94 7.12 -14.19
C SER A 154 -4.84 6.39 -13.20
N ARG A 155 -6.11 6.78 -13.16
CA ARG A 155 -7.11 6.10 -12.31
C ARG A 155 -7.33 4.68 -12.81
N LYS A 156 -7.32 3.72 -11.89
CA LYS A 156 -7.61 2.31 -12.15
C LYS A 156 -8.65 1.80 -11.16
N SER A 157 -9.50 0.90 -11.65
CA SER A 157 -10.44 0.16 -10.81
C SER A 157 -10.27 -1.32 -11.09
N TYR A 158 -10.13 -2.10 -10.05
CA TYR A 158 -9.97 -3.54 -10.12
C TYR A 158 -11.28 -4.24 -9.74
N CYS A 159 -11.55 -5.39 -10.35
CA CYS A 159 -12.81 -6.11 -10.15
C CYS A 159 -13.06 -6.61 -8.72
N ILE A 160 -12.04 -6.58 -7.87
CA ILE A 160 -12.13 -6.91 -6.43
C ILE A 160 -12.67 -5.75 -5.58
N GLY A 161 -13.16 -4.67 -6.19
CA GLY A 161 -13.69 -3.50 -5.49
C GLY A 161 -12.63 -2.46 -5.10
N THR A 162 -11.35 -2.69 -5.39
CA THR A 162 -10.29 -1.71 -5.13
C THR A 162 -10.17 -0.74 -6.31
N SER A 163 -10.17 0.55 -6.02
CA SER A 163 -9.82 1.61 -6.96
C SER A 163 -8.63 2.41 -6.44
N GLY A 164 -7.98 3.16 -7.31
CA GLY A 164 -6.82 3.97 -6.95
C GLY A 164 -6.11 4.55 -8.15
N TYR A 165 -4.87 4.95 -7.96
CA TYR A 165 -4.04 5.52 -9.01
C TYR A 165 -2.85 4.62 -9.31
N LEU A 166 -2.71 4.25 -10.58
CA LEU A 166 -1.45 3.71 -11.12
C LEU A 166 -0.55 4.89 -11.44
N VAL A 167 0.58 4.95 -10.78
CA VAL A 167 1.59 5.99 -10.96
C VAL A 167 2.73 5.40 -11.78
N THR A 168 2.99 5.99 -12.95
CA THR A 168 4.03 5.55 -13.88
C THR A 168 5.16 6.55 -13.90
N GLY A 169 6.33 6.12 -13.51
CA GLY A 169 7.54 6.95 -13.50
C GLY A 169 8.14 7.19 -14.88
N PRO A 170 9.10 8.13 -15.02
CA PRO A 170 9.79 8.45 -16.27
C PRO A 170 10.46 7.24 -16.95
N ASN A 171 10.87 6.24 -16.17
CA ASN A 171 11.48 5.01 -16.69
C ASN A 171 10.45 3.93 -17.08
N GLY A 172 9.14 4.20 -16.96
CA GLY A 172 8.06 3.30 -17.26
C GLY A 172 7.70 2.32 -16.14
N ASN A 173 8.42 2.33 -15.03
CA ASN A 173 8.08 1.54 -13.85
C ASN A 173 6.87 2.12 -13.12
N THR A 174 6.14 1.26 -12.40
CA THR A 174 4.86 1.65 -11.81
C THR A 174 4.75 1.26 -10.34
N ILE A 175 4.01 2.08 -9.58
CA ILE A 175 3.45 1.75 -8.26
C ILE A 175 1.96 2.04 -8.27
N PHE A 176 1.23 1.49 -7.31
CA PHE A 176 -0.21 1.70 -7.18
C PHE A 176 -0.54 2.31 -5.81
N PHE A 177 -1.31 3.39 -5.83
CA PHE A 177 -1.89 4.02 -4.64
C PHE A 177 -3.37 3.65 -4.56
N PRO A 178 -3.78 2.74 -3.67
CA PRO A 178 -5.19 2.45 -3.47
C PRO A 178 -5.93 3.66 -2.90
N ASN A 179 -7.20 3.83 -3.25
CA ASN A 179 -8.05 4.82 -2.59
C ASN A 179 -8.29 4.35 -1.15
N SER A 180 -7.69 5.05 -0.22
CA SER A 180 -7.73 4.74 1.21
C SER A 180 -8.70 5.61 2.01
N GLY A 181 -9.64 6.28 1.33
CA GLY A 181 -10.70 7.07 1.97
C GLY A 181 -11.87 6.22 2.49
N ASP A 182 -12.78 6.86 3.23
CA ASP A 182 -14.05 6.26 3.66
C ASP A 182 -14.86 5.75 2.47
N GLU A 183 -15.69 4.71 2.69
CA GLU A 183 -16.57 4.15 1.68
C GLU A 183 -17.39 5.25 0.97
N GLY A 184 -17.15 5.43 -0.33
CA GLY A 184 -17.83 6.43 -1.16
C GLY A 184 -17.04 7.69 -1.44
N MET A 185 -15.85 7.89 -0.86
CA MET A 185 -14.92 8.94 -1.28
C MET A 185 -13.97 8.42 -2.36
N GLU A 186 -13.86 9.20 -3.46
CA GLU A 186 -12.95 8.88 -4.58
C GLU A 186 -11.50 9.31 -4.31
N GLU A 187 -11.16 9.64 -3.07
CA GLU A 187 -9.89 10.23 -2.65
C GLU A 187 -9.15 9.29 -1.70
N GLY A 188 -7.84 9.21 -1.87
CA GLY A 188 -6.93 8.56 -0.93
C GLY A 188 -6.18 9.62 -0.12
N TYR A 189 -6.03 9.40 1.17
CA TYR A 189 -5.27 10.28 2.06
C TYR A 189 -3.88 9.67 2.29
N TYR A 190 -2.87 10.31 1.71
CA TYR A 190 -1.44 9.98 1.89
C TYR A 190 -0.72 11.18 2.46
N TRP A 191 0.13 10.95 3.43
CA TRP A 191 0.96 11.96 4.06
C TRP A 191 2.33 12.08 3.40
#